data_7089c5b17d103240e5a43e3f1863db84
#
_entry.id   7089c5b17d103240e5a43e3f1863db84
#
_cell.length_a   1.000
_cell.length_b   1.000
_cell.length_c   1.000
_cell.angle_alpha   90.00
_cell.angle_beta   90.00
_cell.angle_gamma   90.00
#
_symmetry.space_group_name_H-M   'P 1'
#
loop_
_entity.id
_entity.type
_entity.pdbx_description
1 polymer ?
#
loop_
_entity_poly.entity_id
_entity_poly.type
_entity_poly.pdbx_seq_one_letter_code
_entity_poly.pdbx_strand_id
1 'polypeptide(L)'
;MGIVSIGFALSLLLAFTPFLMAGSVKSLEELKPYRGRGSYLQIDGDLRQKMFLAVFDEIQRLYRGTVDGQLHEEVVLLCPQTVDFLYSQFTPTKVSYQNGSRPVLEAKARELTGGLDSDRQKVLALLRYVRDLYKGSPDGPQSSLQGGTEEELMQSNPRFCESQSRVLAALFQVAGFPSRRVGHFIGGHAVTEVFFEDKWAYIDIRGIYFLMPDGRFASTWEVWQNPEWIESQSEDVKKDRLPNGDPRIDDIYRWQDTPGKYFHPSEVTTIMNYDLSQVDRYTYKKVDPRKLGTPADEVESIRQKLGSWRQLIFSK
;
A
#
# COMPACT_ATOMS: atom_id res chain seq x y z
N MET A 1 37.77 63.48 1.45
CA MET A 1 37.30 62.68 0.33
C MET A 1 36.79 61.35 0.90
N GLY A 2 35.51 61.28 1.14
CA GLY A 2 34.86 60.11 1.73
C GLY A 2 34.11 59.38 0.59
N ILE A 3 34.38 58.08 0.49
CA ILE A 3 33.69 57.21 -0.44
C ILE A 3 32.52 56.55 0.31
N VAL A 4 31.29 56.91 -0.12
CA VAL A 4 30.06 56.28 0.40
C VAL A 4 29.80 55.06 -0.40
N SER A 5 29.90 53.86 0.28
CA SER A 5 29.45 52.59 -0.30
C SER A 5 27.95 52.45 -0.13
N ILE A 6 27.22 52.48 -1.24
CA ILE A 6 25.79 52.15 -1.27
C ILE A 6 25.65 50.61 -1.42
N GLY A 7 25.28 49.98 -0.34
CA GLY A 7 24.90 48.57 -0.37
C GLY A 7 23.51 48.38 -0.96
N PHE A 8 23.43 47.69 -2.09
CA PHE A 8 22.17 47.20 -2.67
C PHE A 8 21.76 45.94 -1.92
N ALA A 9 20.76 46.06 -1.08
CA ALA A 9 20.06 44.90 -0.52
C ALA A 9 19.08 44.37 -1.57
N LEU A 10 19.43 43.25 -2.17
CA LEU A 10 18.54 42.54 -3.11
C LEU A 10 17.56 41.71 -2.22
N SER A 11 16.35 42.28 -1.99
CA SER A 11 15.26 41.57 -1.36
C SER A 11 14.71 40.55 -2.36
N LEU A 12 15.05 39.27 -2.17
CA LEU A 12 14.41 38.15 -2.86
C LEU A 12 12.98 38.01 -2.30
N LEU A 13 12.02 38.63 -2.98
CA LEU A 13 10.60 38.32 -2.80
C LEU A 13 10.38 36.90 -3.37
N LEU A 14 10.45 35.90 -2.51
CA LEU A 14 9.85 34.60 -2.77
C LEU A 14 8.34 34.83 -2.87
N ALA A 15 7.85 34.87 -4.12
CA ALA A 15 6.43 34.81 -4.39
C ALA A 15 5.90 33.45 -3.90
N PHE A 16 5.44 33.42 -2.66
CA PHE A 16 4.53 32.37 -2.19
C PHE A 16 3.26 32.50 -3.03
N THR A 17 3.14 31.72 -4.10
CA THR A 17 1.83 31.43 -4.66
C THR A 17 0.99 30.85 -3.51
N PRO A 18 -0.15 31.47 -3.18
CA PRO A 18 -1.04 30.85 -2.22
C PRO A 18 -1.52 29.55 -2.86
N PHE A 19 -0.99 28.41 -2.42
CA PHE A 19 -1.68 27.14 -2.55
C PHE A 19 -3.05 27.41 -1.90
N LEU A 20 -4.07 27.53 -2.71
CA LEU A 20 -5.44 27.44 -2.23
C LEU A 20 -5.49 26.15 -1.44
N MET A 21 -5.53 26.30 -0.12
CA MET A 21 -5.77 25.20 0.81
C MET A 21 -7.16 24.67 0.45
N ALA A 22 -7.24 23.75 -0.48
CA ALA A 22 -8.45 22.97 -0.70
C ALA A 22 -8.76 22.36 0.66
N GLY A 23 -9.94 22.65 1.22
CA GLY A 23 -10.32 22.19 2.53
C GLY A 23 -10.23 20.67 2.63
N SER A 24 -9.99 20.14 3.82
CA SER A 24 -10.00 18.70 4.07
C SER A 24 -11.33 18.09 3.63
N VAL A 25 -11.26 16.96 2.94
CA VAL A 25 -12.43 16.13 2.58
C VAL A 25 -13.16 15.70 3.85
N LYS A 26 -14.48 15.83 3.86
CA LYS A 26 -15.33 15.50 5.00
C LYS A 26 -16.42 14.46 4.71
N SER A 27 -16.55 14.05 3.46
CA SER A 27 -17.59 13.12 3.05
C SER A 27 -17.15 12.23 1.88
N LEU A 28 -17.86 11.12 1.68
CA LEU A 28 -17.63 10.23 0.53
C LEU A 28 -17.86 10.94 -0.82
N GLU A 29 -18.75 11.93 -0.86
CA GLU A 29 -19.00 12.72 -2.06
C GLU A 29 -17.78 13.57 -2.42
N GLU A 30 -17.17 14.21 -1.43
CA GLU A 30 -15.98 15.04 -1.61
C GLU A 30 -14.73 14.21 -1.94
N LEU A 31 -14.75 12.89 -1.72
CA LEU A 31 -13.67 11.97 -2.15
C LEU A 31 -13.65 11.72 -3.65
N LYS A 32 -14.73 11.97 -4.39
CA LYS A 32 -14.81 11.62 -5.82
C LYS A 32 -13.64 12.10 -6.66
N PRO A 33 -13.13 13.34 -6.51
CA PRO A 33 -11.96 13.80 -7.27
C PRO A 33 -10.67 13.04 -6.95
N TYR A 34 -10.61 12.40 -5.79
CA TYR A 34 -9.43 11.67 -5.29
C TYR A 34 -9.57 10.15 -5.45
N ARG A 35 -10.62 9.68 -6.11
CA ARG A 35 -10.95 8.26 -6.24
C ARG A 35 -10.73 7.77 -7.67
N GLY A 36 -10.16 6.57 -7.80
CA GLY A 36 -9.96 5.91 -9.07
C GLY A 36 -9.22 6.80 -10.06
N ARG A 37 -9.69 6.85 -11.30
CA ARG A 37 -9.09 7.69 -12.36
C ARG A 37 -9.12 9.18 -12.02
N GLY A 38 -10.09 9.64 -11.26
CA GLY A 38 -10.20 11.05 -10.87
C GLY A 38 -9.03 11.55 -10.04
N SER A 39 -8.36 10.67 -9.32
CA SER A 39 -7.23 11.02 -8.45
C SER A 39 -6.00 11.54 -9.20
N TYR A 40 -5.85 11.23 -10.49
CA TYR A 40 -4.68 11.68 -11.27
C TYR A 40 -4.57 13.21 -11.37
N LEU A 41 -5.71 13.91 -11.35
CA LEU A 41 -5.74 15.37 -11.39
C LEU A 41 -5.16 16.02 -10.12
N GLN A 42 -5.09 15.25 -9.03
CA GLN A 42 -4.62 15.69 -7.74
C GLN A 42 -3.13 15.37 -7.51
N ILE A 43 -2.47 14.73 -8.48
CA ILE A 43 -1.07 14.31 -8.36
C ILE A 43 -0.17 15.40 -8.93
N ASP A 44 0.70 15.95 -8.10
CA ASP A 44 1.72 16.88 -8.55
C ASP A 44 2.79 16.19 -9.40
N GLY A 45 3.21 16.90 -10.45
CA GLY A 45 4.28 16.46 -11.35
C GLY A 45 3.80 15.64 -12.52
N ASP A 46 4.11 16.15 -13.71
CA ASP A 46 3.67 15.60 -15.00
C ASP A 46 4.06 14.12 -15.19
N LEU A 47 5.25 13.71 -14.78
CA LEU A 47 5.72 12.34 -14.96
C LEU A 47 4.96 11.36 -14.04
N ARG A 48 4.71 11.71 -12.77
CA ARG A 48 3.91 10.89 -11.85
C ARG A 48 2.48 10.75 -12.35
N GLN A 49 1.90 11.84 -12.76
CA GLN A 49 0.56 11.88 -13.35
C GLN A 49 0.45 10.99 -14.58
N LYS A 50 1.39 11.11 -15.51
CA LYS A 50 1.44 10.27 -16.72
C LYS A 50 1.59 8.78 -16.37
N MET A 51 2.45 8.46 -15.41
CA MET A 51 2.65 7.08 -14.99
C MET A 51 1.40 6.52 -14.31
N PHE A 52 0.80 7.28 -13.39
CA PHE A 52 -0.43 6.84 -12.71
C PHE A 52 -1.56 6.56 -13.70
N LEU A 53 -1.77 7.48 -14.66
CA LEU A 53 -2.74 7.28 -15.73
C LEU A 53 -2.45 6.04 -16.57
N ALA A 54 -1.19 5.83 -16.95
CA ALA A 54 -0.84 4.68 -17.77
C ALA A 54 -1.04 3.35 -17.04
N VAL A 55 -0.71 3.29 -15.74
CA VAL A 55 -1.00 2.11 -14.90
C VAL A 55 -2.50 1.87 -14.81
N PHE A 56 -3.26 2.92 -14.59
CA PHE A 56 -4.71 2.86 -14.48
C PHE A 56 -5.36 2.39 -15.79
N ASP A 57 -4.97 2.99 -16.89
CA ASP A 57 -5.47 2.65 -18.23
C ASP A 57 -5.07 1.21 -18.61
N GLU A 58 -3.88 0.75 -18.21
CA GLU A 58 -3.46 -0.64 -18.40
C GLU A 58 -4.39 -1.59 -17.65
N ILE A 59 -4.65 -1.32 -16.36
CA ILE A 59 -5.52 -2.16 -15.55
C ILE A 59 -6.93 -2.19 -16.15
N GLN A 60 -7.47 -1.06 -16.52
CA GLN A 60 -8.80 -0.99 -17.14
C GLN A 60 -8.86 -1.72 -18.48
N ARG A 61 -7.83 -1.61 -19.31
CA ARG A 61 -7.77 -2.31 -20.60
C ARG A 61 -7.60 -3.81 -20.42
N LEU A 62 -6.67 -4.25 -19.53
CA LEU A 62 -6.35 -5.67 -19.36
C LEU A 62 -7.39 -6.42 -18.53
N TYR A 63 -8.07 -5.73 -17.62
CA TYR A 63 -8.99 -6.35 -16.67
C TYR A 63 -10.41 -5.76 -16.75
N ARG A 64 -10.75 -5.12 -17.86
CA ARG A 64 -12.08 -4.53 -18.09
C ARG A 64 -13.18 -5.56 -17.90
N GLY A 65 -14.20 -5.18 -17.12
CA GLY A 65 -15.32 -6.05 -16.81
C GLY A 65 -15.04 -7.11 -15.76
N THR A 66 -13.82 -7.16 -15.21
CA THR A 66 -13.49 -7.99 -14.06
C THR A 66 -13.63 -7.23 -12.77
N VAL A 67 -13.72 -7.95 -11.65
CA VAL A 67 -13.75 -7.35 -10.31
C VAL A 67 -12.47 -6.55 -10.03
N ASP A 68 -11.31 -7.01 -10.51
CA ASP A 68 -10.03 -6.30 -10.35
C ASP A 68 -10.07 -4.89 -10.96
N GLY A 69 -10.61 -4.77 -12.19
CA GLY A 69 -10.84 -3.47 -12.82
C GLY A 69 -11.78 -2.58 -12.02
N GLN A 70 -12.86 -3.14 -11.46
CA GLN A 70 -13.80 -2.39 -10.61
C GLN A 70 -13.15 -1.91 -9.30
N LEU A 71 -12.36 -2.77 -8.64
CA LEU A 71 -11.67 -2.42 -7.40
C LEU A 71 -10.67 -1.28 -7.60
N HIS A 72 -10.03 -1.18 -8.75
CA HIS A 72 -9.13 -0.07 -9.07
C HIS A 72 -9.84 1.28 -9.18
N GLU A 73 -11.13 1.29 -9.54
CA GLU A 73 -11.95 2.51 -9.49
C GLU A 73 -12.27 2.98 -8.06
N GLU A 74 -11.98 2.15 -7.07
CA GLU A 74 -12.31 2.43 -5.67
C GLU A 74 -11.13 2.89 -4.82
N VAL A 75 -9.90 2.80 -5.35
CA VAL A 75 -8.73 3.31 -4.64
C VAL A 75 -8.86 4.82 -4.41
N VAL A 76 -8.49 5.27 -3.24
CA VAL A 76 -8.48 6.69 -2.89
C VAL A 76 -7.06 7.15 -2.67
N LEU A 77 -6.70 8.25 -3.31
CA LEU A 77 -5.38 8.88 -3.14
C LEU A 77 -5.18 9.34 -1.70
N LEU A 78 -4.08 8.92 -1.09
CA LEU A 78 -3.63 9.43 0.21
C LEU A 78 -2.83 10.70 -0.01
N CYS A 79 -3.36 11.82 0.45
CA CYS A 79 -2.74 13.14 0.34
C CYS A 79 -3.23 14.05 1.48
N PRO A 80 -2.66 15.26 1.65
CA PRO A 80 -3.07 16.17 2.72
C PRO A 80 -4.56 16.50 2.76
N GLN A 81 -5.26 16.48 1.61
CA GLN A 81 -6.68 16.78 1.54
C GLN A 81 -7.56 15.62 2.01
N THR A 82 -7.09 14.38 1.85
CA THR A 82 -7.89 13.16 2.13
C THR A 82 -7.53 12.50 3.45
N VAL A 83 -6.36 12.77 4.01
CA VAL A 83 -5.80 12.05 5.16
C VAL A 83 -6.73 12.02 6.36
N ASP A 84 -7.29 13.16 6.76
CA ASP A 84 -8.16 13.23 7.94
C ASP A 84 -9.39 12.32 7.79
N PHE A 85 -10.02 12.34 6.62
CA PHE A 85 -11.16 11.49 6.33
C PHE A 85 -10.78 10.02 6.22
N LEU A 86 -9.67 9.71 5.56
CA LEU A 86 -9.19 8.33 5.38
C LEU A 86 -8.84 7.66 6.71
N TYR A 87 -8.34 8.41 7.68
CA TYR A 87 -7.93 7.87 8.98
C TYR A 87 -9.01 7.96 10.06
N SER A 88 -10.11 8.70 9.84
CA SER A 88 -11.17 8.85 10.83
C SER A 88 -12.50 8.18 10.44
N GLN A 89 -12.88 8.18 9.15
CA GLN A 89 -14.24 7.83 8.73
C GLN A 89 -14.36 6.89 7.54
N PHE A 90 -13.32 6.82 6.68
CA PHE A 90 -13.39 6.09 5.40
C PHE A 90 -13.52 4.59 5.57
N THR A 91 -12.73 4.01 6.48
CA THR A 91 -12.76 2.58 6.77
C THR A 91 -13.41 2.36 8.12
N PRO A 92 -14.44 1.50 8.21
CA PRO A 92 -15.04 1.15 9.50
C PRO A 92 -13.99 0.60 10.48
N THR A 93 -14.00 1.09 11.72
CA THR A 93 -13.14 0.60 12.82
C THR A 93 -13.77 -0.57 13.59
N LYS A 94 -14.78 -1.20 13.00
CA LYS A 94 -15.38 -2.45 13.47
C LYS A 94 -15.49 -3.39 12.29
N VAL A 95 -15.14 -4.64 12.50
CA VAL A 95 -15.29 -5.66 11.47
C VAL A 95 -16.75 -6.05 11.31
N SER A 96 -17.18 -6.20 10.04
CA SER A 96 -18.51 -6.70 9.67
C SER A 96 -18.52 -8.23 9.50
N TYR A 97 -17.38 -8.88 9.65
CA TYR A 97 -17.21 -10.31 9.48
C TYR A 97 -18.10 -11.12 10.45
N GLN A 98 -18.76 -12.15 9.94
CA GLN A 98 -19.59 -13.07 10.73
C GLN A 98 -18.87 -14.38 10.96
N ASN A 99 -18.65 -14.75 12.22
CA ASN A 99 -18.06 -16.02 12.59
C ASN A 99 -18.85 -17.20 12.01
N GLY A 100 -18.13 -18.20 11.50
CA GLY A 100 -18.69 -19.38 10.85
C GLY A 100 -18.79 -19.28 9.33
N SER A 101 -18.59 -18.10 8.73
CA SER A 101 -18.66 -17.93 7.28
C SER A 101 -17.38 -18.32 6.53
N ARG A 102 -16.22 -18.31 7.20
CA ARG A 102 -14.91 -18.65 6.62
C ARG A 102 -14.13 -19.59 7.53
N PRO A 103 -14.57 -20.86 7.71
CA PRO A 103 -14.06 -21.77 8.75
C PRO A 103 -12.55 -22.06 8.63
N VAL A 104 -11.99 -22.07 7.42
CA VAL A 104 -10.54 -22.32 7.23
C VAL A 104 -9.72 -21.15 7.73
N LEU A 105 -10.11 -19.90 7.37
CA LEU A 105 -9.45 -18.69 7.89
C LEU A 105 -9.59 -18.58 9.39
N GLU A 106 -10.79 -18.90 9.93
CA GLU A 106 -11.06 -18.86 11.37
C GLU A 106 -10.21 -19.85 12.14
N ALA A 107 -10.09 -21.08 11.63
CA ALA A 107 -9.25 -22.10 12.24
C ALA A 107 -7.78 -21.65 12.27
N LYS A 108 -7.29 -21.08 11.16
CA LYS A 108 -5.93 -20.57 11.05
C LYS A 108 -5.70 -19.37 11.98
N ALA A 109 -6.62 -18.41 12.01
CA ALA A 109 -6.50 -17.26 12.91
C ALA A 109 -6.48 -17.68 14.38
N ARG A 110 -7.37 -18.62 14.79
CA ARG A 110 -7.35 -19.17 16.15
C ARG A 110 -6.07 -19.92 16.49
N GLU A 111 -5.55 -20.73 15.56
CA GLU A 111 -4.26 -21.42 15.71
C GLU A 111 -3.13 -20.45 16.00
N LEU A 112 -3.07 -19.36 15.25
CA LEU A 112 -1.97 -18.39 15.33
C LEU A 112 -2.09 -17.41 16.51
N THR A 113 -3.30 -17.12 16.95
CA THR A 113 -3.56 -16.11 17.98
C THR A 113 -3.98 -16.70 19.33
N GLY A 114 -4.28 -17.99 19.37
CA GLY A 114 -4.68 -18.69 20.59
C GLY A 114 -3.59 -18.63 21.67
N GLY A 115 -3.98 -18.20 22.88
CA GLY A 115 -3.05 -18.06 24.01
C GLY A 115 -2.17 -16.82 23.98
N LEU A 116 -2.38 -15.89 23.02
CA LEU A 116 -1.70 -14.59 22.99
C LEU A 116 -2.54 -13.54 23.73
N ASP A 117 -1.92 -12.81 24.65
CA ASP A 117 -2.63 -11.90 25.56
C ASP A 117 -2.88 -10.52 24.96
N SER A 118 -1.97 -10.02 24.12
CA SER A 118 -2.08 -8.67 23.57
C SER A 118 -2.42 -8.65 22.07
N ASP A 119 -3.14 -7.61 21.66
CA ASP A 119 -3.48 -7.41 20.26
C ASP A 119 -2.22 -7.24 19.38
N ARG A 120 -1.19 -6.61 19.90
CA ARG A 120 0.12 -6.52 19.26
C ARG A 120 0.73 -7.88 18.96
N GLN A 121 0.71 -8.79 19.93
CA GLN A 121 1.20 -10.16 19.72
C GLN A 121 0.40 -10.90 18.65
N LYS A 122 -0.94 -10.75 18.66
CA LYS A 122 -1.83 -11.35 17.65
C LYS A 122 -1.56 -10.81 16.25
N VAL A 123 -1.46 -9.49 16.10
CA VAL A 123 -1.16 -8.82 14.82
C VAL A 123 0.19 -9.30 14.28
N LEU A 124 1.23 -9.35 15.10
CA LEU A 124 2.55 -9.81 14.68
C LEU A 124 2.59 -11.32 14.37
N ALA A 125 1.83 -12.14 15.06
CA ALA A 125 1.72 -13.58 14.76
C ALA A 125 1.10 -13.80 13.37
N LEU A 126 0.04 -13.09 13.04
CA LEU A 126 -0.61 -13.14 11.73
C LEU A 126 0.32 -12.62 10.62
N LEU A 127 1.04 -11.53 10.86
CA LEU A 127 2.04 -11.02 9.94
C LEU A 127 3.14 -12.05 9.67
N ARG A 128 3.73 -12.63 10.72
CA ARG A 128 4.81 -13.63 10.60
C ARG A 128 4.37 -14.84 9.81
N TYR A 129 3.14 -15.31 10.02
CA TYR A 129 2.59 -16.41 9.24
C TYR A 129 2.53 -16.08 7.74
N VAL A 130 1.95 -14.93 7.36
CA VAL A 130 1.85 -14.55 5.94
C VAL A 130 3.23 -14.28 5.33
N ARG A 131 4.15 -13.65 6.07
CA ARG A 131 5.55 -13.51 5.68
C ARG A 131 6.20 -14.86 5.36
N ASP A 132 5.94 -15.88 6.20
CA ASP A 132 6.54 -17.20 6.07
C ASP A 132 5.92 -18.03 4.94
N LEU A 133 4.67 -17.75 4.55
CA LEU A 133 4.10 -18.27 3.30
C LEU A 133 4.95 -17.88 2.08
N TYR A 134 5.55 -16.68 2.09
CA TYR A 134 6.43 -16.23 1.01
C TYR A 134 7.74 -17.01 0.95
N LYS A 135 8.27 -17.48 2.09
CA LYS A 135 9.52 -18.26 2.15
C LYS A 135 9.42 -19.64 1.50
N GLY A 136 8.22 -20.18 1.38
CA GLY A 136 7.97 -21.59 1.10
C GLY A 136 8.35 -22.09 -0.27
N SER A 137 8.79 -21.26 -1.22
CA SER A 137 9.24 -21.73 -2.53
C SER A 137 10.02 -20.67 -3.33
N PRO A 138 11.33 -20.55 -3.16
CA PRO A 138 12.15 -19.75 -4.08
C PRO A 138 12.07 -20.30 -5.52
N ASP A 139 11.88 -21.61 -5.70
CA ASP A 139 11.99 -22.31 -6.98
C ASP A 139 10.75 -23.12 -7.40
N GLY A 140 9.68 -23.08 -6.63
CA GLY A 140 8.42 -23.74 -7.02
C GLY A 140 7.79 -23.09 -8.24
N PRO A 141 6.96 -23.82 -9.03
CA PRO A 141 6.25 -23.21 -10.13
C PRO A 141 5.52 -21.99 -9.59
N GLN A 142 5.81 -20.84 -10.19
CA GLN A 142 5.09 -19.62 -9.86
C GLN A 142 3.62 -19.94 -10.03
N SER A 143 2.89 -20.00 -8.92
CA SER A 143 1.47 -20.06 -8.99
C SER A 143 1.02 -18.83 -9.76
N SER A 144 0.61 -19.03 -11.01
CA SER A 144 0.04 -18.00 -11.86
C SER A 144 -1.34 -17.55 -11.35
N LEU A 145 -1.76 -18.10 -10.20
CA LEU A 145 -2.98 -17.73 -9.51
C LEU A 145 -2.79 -16.38 -8.80
N GLN A 146 -2.99 -15.33 -9.56
CA GLN A 146 -3.29 -14.02 -9.02
C GLN A 146 -4.80 -13.96 -8.82
N GLY A 147 -5.26 -14.20 -7.57
CA GLY A 147 -6.67 -14.19 -7.27
C GLY A 147 -7.21 -15.56 -6.83
N GLY A 148 -8.47 -15.60 -6.50
CA GLY A 148 -9.16 -16.69 -5.84
C GLY A 148 -9.57 -16.31 -4.43
N THR A 149 -10.08 -17.27 -3.67
CA THR A 149 -10.38 -17.06 -2.25
C THR A 149 -9.10 -16.92 -1.44
N GLU A 150 -9.16 -16.30 -0.29
CA GLU A 150 -8.00 -16.16 0.60
C GLU A 150 -7.51 -17.53 1.10
N GLU A 151 -8.40 -18.52 1.22
CA GLU A 151 -8.07 -19.91 1.52
C GLU A 151 -7.25 -20.56 0.39
N GLU A 152 -7.70 -20.38 -0.87
CA GLU A 152 -6.95 -20.86 -2.04
C GLU A 152 -5.58 -20.17 -2.12
N LEU A 153 -5.53 -18.88 -1.83
CA LEU A 153 -4.27 -18.13 -1.78
C LEU A 153 -3.33 -18.64 -0.69
N MET A 154 -3.81 -18.90 0.52
CA MET A 154 -3.00 -19.50 1.59
C MET A 154 -2.41 -20.85 1.19
N GLN A 155 -3.20 -21.70 0.52
CA GLN A 155 -2.77 -23.03 0.10
C GLN A 155 -1.78 -22.98 -1.07
N SER A 156 -1.88 -21.98 -1.94
CA SER A 156 -1.06 -21.85 -3.14
C SER A 156 0.30 -21.19 -2.93
N ASN A 157 0.63 -20.77 -1.71
CA ASN A 157 1.82 -19.98 -1.39
C ASN A 157 1.96 -18.76 -2.32
N PRO A 158 1.10 -17.74 -2.18
CA PRO A 158 1.04 -16.63 -3.11
C PRO A 158 2.34 -15.81 -3.06
N ARG A 159 2.91 -15.54 -4.23
CA ARG A 159 4.15 -14.76 -4.35
C ARG A 159 3.93 -13.28 -4.63
N PHE A 160 2.71 -12.89 -4.92
CA PHE A 160 2.37 -11.51 -5.24
C PHE A 160 1.95 -10.75 -3.99
N CYS A 161 2.54 -9.58 -3.80
CA CYS A 161 2.22 -8.70 -2.69
C CYS A 161 0.71 -8.41 -2.60
N GLU A 162 0.05 -8.28 -3.73
CA GLU A 162 -1.40 -8.10 -3.81
C GLU A 162 -2.17 -9.27 -3.16
N SER A 163 -1.86 -10.51 -3.53
CA SER A 163 -2.51 -11.69 -2.98
C SER A 163 -2.17 -11.91 -1.49
N GLN A 164 -0.93 -11.68 -1.12
CA GLN A 164 -0.48 -11.81 0.28
C GLN A 164 -1.13 -10.74 1.17
N SER A 165 -1.21 -9.49 0.70
CA SER A 165 -1.88 -8.42 1.47
C SER A 165 -3.37 -8.70 1.65
N ARG A 166 -4.03 -9.38 0.70
CA ARG A 166 -5.42 -9.84 0.86
C ARG A 166 -5.54 -10.91 1.95
N VAL A 167 -4.69 -11.93 1.90
CA VAL A 167 -4.68 -12.98 2.95
C VAL A 167 -4.45 -12.37 4.32
N LEU A 168 -3.51 -11.44 4.44
CA LEU A 168 -3.22 -10.78 5.72
C LEU A 168 -4.41 -9.94 6.20
N ALA A 169 -5.03 -9.15 5.30
CA ALA A 169 -6.22 -8.37 5.63
C ALA A 169 -7.39 -9.27 6.09
N ALA A 170 -7.60 -10.39 5.40
CA ALA A 170 -8.64 -11.35 5.78
C ALA A 170 -8.38 -11.98 7.15
N LEU A 171 -7.16 -12.41 7.42
CA LEU A 171 -6.79 -12.97 8.73
C LEU A 171 -6.93 -11.95 9.86
N PHE A 172 -6.60 -10.67 9.62
CA PHE A 172 -6.86 -9.61 10.58
C PHE A 172 -8.35 -9.49 10.88
N GLN A 173 -9.20 -9.42 9.85
CA GLN A 173 -10.66 -9.27 10.07
C GLN A 173 -11.27 -10.48 10.78
N VAL A 174 -10.85 -11.69 10.45
CA VAL A 174 -11.30 -12.90 11.16
C VAL A 174 -10.85 -12.90 12.61
N ALA A 175 -9.68 -12.34 12.90
CA ALA A 175 -9.20 -12.17 14.27
C ALA A 175 -9.82 -10.97 15.02
N GLY A 176 -10.74 -10.23 14.37
CA GLY A 176 -11.45 -9.10 14.96
C GLY A 176 -10.79 -7.73 14.74
N PHE A 177 -9.73 -7.64 13.94
CA PHE A 177 -9.03 -6.41 13.64
C PHE A 177 -9.50 -5.81 12.30
N PRO A 178 -10.10 -4.62 12.27
CA PRO A 178 -10.37 -3.91 11.03
C PRO A 178 -9.09 -3.75 10.22
N SER A 179 -9.19 -3.95 8.92
CA SER A 179 -8.05 -3.85 8.04
C SER A 179 -8.44 -3.31 6.67
N ARG A 180 -7.46 -2.73 5.98
CA ARG A 180 -7.62 -2.16 4.64
C ARG A 180 -6.36 -2.34 3.84
N ARG A 181 -6.45 -2.13 2.54
CA ARG A 181 -5.31 -2.27 1.64
C ARG A 181 -4.70 -0.92 1.33
N VAL A 182 -3.38 -0.91 1.21
CA VAL A 182 -2.60 0.24 0.76
C VAL A 182 -1.86 -0.15 -0.50
N GLY A 183 -1.97 0.68 -1.53
CA GLY A 183 -1.26 0.51 -2.79
C GLY A 183 -0.21 1.60 -2.97
N HIS A 184 1.01 1.21 -3.31
CA HIS A 184 2.10 2.09 -3.74
C HIS A 184 2.23 1.97 -5.24
N PHE A 185 1.68 2.93 -5.99
CA PHE A 185 1.52 2.81 -7.43
C PHE A 185 2.82 2.92 -8.20
N ILE A 186 3.67 3.88 -7.81
CA ILE A 186 4.94 4.12 -8.49
C ILE A 186 5.94 3.01 -8.15
N GLY A 187 6.07 2.66 -6.88
CA GLY A 187 6.91 1.56 -6.40
C GLY A 187 6.40 0.18 -6.81
N GLY A 188 5.10 0.07 -7.08
CA GLY A 188 4.47 -1.18 -7.52
C GLY A 188 4.36 -2.21 -6.40
N HIS A 189 3.80 -1.83 -5.25
CA HIS A 189 3.66 -2.69 -4.08
C HIS A 189 2.28 -2.55 -3.42
N ALA A 190 1.79 -3.62 -2.82
CA ALA A 190 0.57 -3.64 -2.04
C ALA A 190 0.84 -4.16 -0.64
N VAL A 191 0.34 -3.45 0.35
CA VAL A 191 0.47 -3.76 1.77
C VAL A 191 -0.88 -3.64 2.48
N THR A 192 -0.91 -3.82 3.78
CA THR A 192 -2.11 -3.76 4.60
C THR A 192 -1.93 -2.69 5.68
N GLU A 193 -2.99 -1.97 5.99
CA GLU A 193 -3.13 -1.30 7.28
C GLU A 193 -4.14 -2.05 8.13
N VAL A 194 -3.85 -2.15 9.43
CA VAL A 194 -4.70 -2.78 10.43
C VAL A 194 -5.01 -1.79 11.55
N PHE A 195 -6.26 -1.80 12.03
CA PHE A 195 -6.67 -0.95 13.14
C PHE A 195 -6.60 -1.74 14.45
N PHE A 196 -5.73 -1.31 15.34
CA PHE A 196 -5.59 -1.82 16.71
C PHE A 196 -4.89 -0.77 17.59
N GLU A 197 -4.98 -0.90 18.90
CA GLU A 197 -4.46 0.14 19.82
C GLU A 197 -5.00 1.55 19.45
N ASP A 198 -6.28 1.61 19.04
CA ASP A 198 -7.02 2.82 18.64
C ASP A 198 -6.41 3.61 17.47
N LYS A 199 -5.64 2.96 16.62
CA LYS A 199 -5.07 3.61 15.43
C LYS A 199 -4.80 2.64 14.28
N TRP A 200 -4.62 3.19 13.09
CA TRP A 200 -4.15 2.46 11.93
C TRP A 200 -2.64 2.25 11.98
N ALA A 201 -2.21 1.06 11.61
CA ALA A 201 -0.81 0.63 11.57
C ALA A 201 -0.45 0.08 10.19
N TYR A 202 0.66 0.54 9.65
CA TYR A 202 1.26 0.01 8.42
C TYR A 202 1.86 -1.36 8.67
N ILE A 203 1.44 -2.35 7.90
CA ILE A 203 1.94 -3.73 7.98
C ILE A 203 2.22 -4.26 6.57
N ASP A 204 3.49 -4.47 6.27
CA ASP A 204 3.92 -5.08 5.01
C ASP A 204 4.13 -6.59 5.19
N ILE A 205 3.57 -7.35 4.29
CA ILE A 205 3.60 -8.82 4.23
C ILE A 205 5.02 -9.41 4.30
N ARG A 206 6.06 -8.62 4.06
CA ARG A 206 7.46 -9.02 4.18
C ARG A 206 8.00 -8.96 5.61
N GLY A 207 7.12 -8.76 6.59
CA GLY A 207 7.49 -8.63 7.99
C GLY A 207 7.98 -7.23 8.34
N ILE A 208 7.52 -6.21 7.62
CA ILE A 208 7.93 -4.83 7.83
C ILE A 208 6.79 -4.04 8.47
N TYR A 209 7.11 -3.37 9.53
CA TYR A 209 6.29 -2.38 10.21
C TYR A 209 7.19 -1.32 10.83
N PHE A 210 6.62 -0.21 11.25
CA PHE A 210 7.38 0.88 11.83
C PHE A 210 6.80 1.28 13.18
N LEU A 211 7.67 1.52 14.14
CA LEU A 211 7.29 2.08 15.43
C LEU A 211 7.64 3.56 15.47
N MET A 212 6.72 4.33 16.02
CA MET A 212 6.94 5.72 16.39
C MET A 212 7.85 5.81 17.62
N PRO A 213 8.42 6.99 17.93
CA PRO A 213 9.27 7.16 19.11
C PRO A 213 8.63 6.76 20.45
N ASP A 214 7.29 6.82 20.55
CA ASP A 214 6.53 6.38 21.72
C ASP A 214 6.26 4.87 21.75
N GLY A 215 6.77 4.12 20.78
CA GLY A 215 6.64 2.67 20.66
C GLY A 215 5.32 2.17 20.06
N ARG A 216 4.38 3.06 19.68
CA ARG A 216 3.17 2.68 18.95
C ARG A 216 3.49 2.44 17.46
N PHE A 217 2.66 1.63 16.81
CA PHE A 217 2.80 1.41 15.37
C PHE A 217 2.45 2.67 14.57
N ALA A 218 3.25 2.97 13.56
CA ALA A 218 3.00 4.07 12.64
C ALA A 218 2.08 3.64 11.49
N SER A 219 1.19 4.52 11.09
CA SER A 219 0.40 4.40 9.85
C SER A 219 1.25 4.76 8.62
N THR A 220 0.75 4.42 7.43
CA THR A 220 1.39 4.83 6.17
C THR A 220 1.64 6.33 6.11
N TRP A 221 0.65 7.12 6.51
CA TRP A 221 0.75 8.58 6.52
C TRP A 221 1.81 9.09 7.49
N GLU A 222 1.84 8.56 8.71
CA GLU A 222 2.82 8.97 9.72
C GLU A 222 4.26 8.65 9.28
N VAL A 223 4.49 7.48 8.68
CA VAL A 223 5.81 7.15 8.10
C VAL A 223 6.16 8.09 6.96
N TRP A 224 5.19 8.40 6.09
CA TRP A 224 5.43 9.32 4.97
C TRP A 224 5.78 10.73 5.44
N GLN A 225 5.22 11.19 6.55
CA GLN A 225 5.53 12.48 7.18
C GLN A 225 6.87 12.48 7.93
N ASN A 226 7.35 11.31 8.36
CA ASN A 226 8.54 11.16 9.20
C ASN A 226 9.43 10.02 8.65
N PRO A 227 9.98 10.19 7.44
CA PRO A 227 10.75 9.13 6.77
C PRO A 227 12.01 8.71 7.54
N GLU A 228 12.53 9.56 8.41
CA GLU A 228 13.64 9.24 9.31
C GLU A 228 13.33 8.07 10.27
N TRP A 229 12.05 7.79 10.53
CA TRP A 229 11.67 6.64 11.35
C TRP A 229 11.99 5.30 10.67
N ILE A 230 12.11 5.27 9.35
CA ILE A 230 12.43 4.05 8.60
C ILE A 230 13.81 3.52 9.02
N GLU A 231 14.81 4.39 9.06
CA GLU A 231 16.19 4.01 9.40
C GLU A 231 16.39 3.83 10.90
N SER A 232 15.67 4.60 11.72
CA SER A 232 15.83 4.60 13.17
C SER A 232 15.19 3.42 13.89
N GLN A 233 14.55 2.48 13.16
CA GLN A 233 13.96 1.29 13.78
C GLN A 233 15.01 0.43 14.48
N SER A 234 14.64 -0.10 15.65
CA SER A 234 15.51 -1.01 16.41
C SER A 234 15.73 -2.33 15.66
N GLU A 235 16.83 -3.01 15.98
CA GLU A 235 17.10 -4.34 15.44
C GLU A 235 16.01 -5.36 15.80
N ASP A 236 15.31 -5.18 16.92
CA ASP A 236 14.18 -6.01 17.30
C ASP A 236 12.98 -5.88 16.34
N VAL A 237 12.73 -4.69 15.81
CA VAL A 237 11.74 -4.47 14.76
C VAL A 237 12.21 -5.06 13.44
N LYS A 238 13.46 -4.82 13.08
CA LYS A 238 14.03 -5.26 11.80
C LYS A 238 14.16 -6.78 11.67
N LYS A 239 14.27 -7.52 12.78
CA LYS A 239 14.38 -8.99 12.73
C LYS A 239 13.13 -9.72 12.24
N ASP A 240 11.97 -9.08 12.30
CA ASP A 240 10.73 -9.65 11.76
C ASP A 240 10.68 -9.62 10.22
N ARG A 241 11.50 -8.81 9.58
CA ARG A 241 11.62 -8.77 8.13
C ARG A 241 12.03 -10.13 7.55
N LEU A 242 11.76 -10.35 6.27
CA LEU A 242 12.29 -11.51 5.56
C LEU A 242 13.81 -11.62 5.75
N PRO A 243 14.36 -12.84 5.81
CA PRO A 243 15.78 -13.04 6.10
C PRO A 243 16.69 -12.25 5.17
N ASN A 244 17.84 -11.84 5.72
CA ASN A 244 18.93 -11.17 5.01
C ASN A 244 19.22 -11.85 3.67
N GLY A 245 19.26 -11.06 2.60
CA GLY A 245 19.61 -11.53 1.27
C GLY A 245 18.60 -11.19 0.18
N ASP A 246 17.40 -10.69 0.52
CA ASP A 246 16.55 -10.07 -0.50
C ASP A 246 16.90 -8.57 -0.59
N PRO A 247 17.66 -8.14 -1.61
CA PRO A 247 18.10 -6.75 -1.73
C PRO A 247 16.93 -5.77 -1.82
N ARG A 248 15.74 -6.24 -2.22
CA ARG A 248 14.52 -5.42 -2.27
C ARG A 248 14.01 -5.01 -0.89
N ILE A 249 14.41 -5.72 0.16
CA ILE A 249 13.98 -5.45 1.54
C ILE A 249 14.94 -4.50 2.23
N ASP A 250 16.24 -4.68 2.00
CA ASP A 250 17.24 -3.75 2.49
C ASP A 250 17.00 -2.34 1.92
N ASP A 251 16.52 -2.24 0.69
CA ASP A 251 16.15 -0.99 0.03
C ASP A 251 15.04 -0.21 0.77
N ILE A 252 14.16 -0.88 1.48
CA ILE A 252 13.07 -0.21 2.22
C ILE A 252 13.58 0.48 3.48
N TYR A 253 14.62 -0.10 4.11
CA TYR A 253 15.24 0.48 5.29
C TYR A 253 16.40 1.43 4.97
N ARG A 254 16.77 1.57 3.70
CA ARG A 254 17.79 2.50 3.22
C ARG A 254 17.14 3.68 2.51
N TRP A 255 16.73 4.66 3.29
CA TRP A 255 16.10 5.85 2.74
C TRP A 255 17.00 6.64 1.80
N GLN A 256 18.32 6.65 2.03
CA GLN A 256 19.27 7.50 1.29
C GLN A 256 19.77 6.88 -0.02
N ASP A 257 19.96 5.56 -0.08
CA ASP A 257 20.57 4.90 -1.23
C ASP A 257 19.56 4.40 -2.26
N THR A 258 18.44 3.88 -1.79
CA THR A 258 17.26 3.58 -2.58
C THR A 258 16.12 4.09 -1.73
N PRO A 259 15.72 5.32 -1.92
CA PRO A 259 14.70 5.92 -1.09
C PRO A 259 13.56 4.96 -1.04
N GLY A 260 13.24 4.46 0.14
CA GLY A 260 12.25 3.44 0.37
C GLY A 260 11.10 3.68 -0.58
N LYS A 261 11.14 2.98 -1.71
CA LYS A 261 10.34 3.27 -2.93
C LYS A 261 8.89 3.65 -2.62
N TYR A 262 8.45 3.15 -1.46
CA TYR A 262 7.06 3.29 -1.00
C TYR A 262 6.82 4.53 -0.15
N PHE A 263 7.87 5.17 0.34
CA PHE A 263 7.78 6.40 1.14
C PHE A 263 8.53 7.57 0.50
N HIS A 264 9.00 7.39 -0.74
CA HIS A 264 9.61 8.48 -1.50
C HIS A 264 8.60 9.61 -1.75
N PRO A 265 9.00 10.88 -1.66
CA PRO A 265 8.10 12.02 -1.93
C PRO A 265 7.38 11.96 -3.29
N SER A 266 7.95 11.22 -4.25
CA SER A 266 7.34 10.99 -5.57
C SER A 266 6.40 9.79 -5.62
N GLU A 267 6.19 9.05 -4.53
CA GLU A 267 5.25 7.93 -4.52
C GLU A 267 3.81 8.42 -4.61
N VAL A 268 2.98 7.59 -5.23
CA VAL A 268 1.52 7.77 -5.26
C VAL A 268 0.90 6.65 -4.43
N THR A 269 0.53 6.99 -3.21
CA THR A 269 -0.05 6.03 -2.28
C THR A 269 -1.58 6.13 -2.31
N THR A 270 -2.22 4.97 -2.33
CA THR A 270 -3.69 4.87 -2.33
C THR A 270 -4.18 3.96 -1.22
N ILE A 271 -5.39 4.21 -0.74
CA ILE A 271 -6.08 3.39 0.25
C ILE A 271 -7.35 2.81 -0.38
N MET A 272 -7.62 1.54 -0.11
CA MET A 272 -8.82 0.84 -0.53
C MET A 272 -9.40 0.05 0.64
N ASN A 273 -10.69 0.20 0.88
CA ASN A 273 -11.39 -0.63 1.85
C ASN A 273 -11.34 -2.10 1.42
N TYR A 274 -11.23 -2.96 2.39
CA TYR A 274 -11.35 -4.41 2.23
C TYR A 274 -12.37 -4.92 3.25
N ASP A 275 -13.39 -5.64 2.78
CA ASP A 275 -14.45 -6.16 3.62
C ASP A 275 -14.64 -7.65 3.31
N LEU A 276 -14.18 -8.50 4.22
CA LEU A 276 -14.24 -9.95 4.08
C LEU A 276 -15.68 -10.50 4.04
N SER A 277 -16.67 -9.75 4.51
CA SER A 277 -18.08 -10.15 4.41
C SER A 277 -18.58 -10.15 2.96
N GLN A 278 -17.93 -9.42 2.06
CA GLN A 278 -18.26 -9.32 0.63
C GLN A 278 -17.43 -10.33 -0.19
N VAL A 279 -17.57 -11.62 0.13
CA VAL A 279 -16.77 -12.71 -0.47
C VAL A 279 -16.73 -12.64 -1.99
N ASP A 280 -17.90 -12.52 -2.63
CA ASP A 280 -18.00 -12.52 -4.09
C ASP A 280 -17.27 -11.37 -4.76
N ARG A 281 -17.09 -10.27 -4.05
CA ARG A 281 -16.41 -9.08 -4.55
C ARG A 281 -14.89 -9.24 -4.63
N TYR A 282 -14.31 -10.00 -3.70
CA TYR A 282 -12.85 -10.11 -3.59
C TYR A 282 -12.31 -11.43 -4.08
N THR A 283 -13.16 -12.44 -4.24
CA THR A 283 -12.81 -13.76 -4.80
C THR A 283 -12.82 -13.72 -6.32
N TYR A 284 -11.89 -13.04 -6.90
CA TYR A 284 -11.71 -13.06 -8.35
C TYR A 284 -10.43 -13.79 -8.74
N LYS A 285 -10.51 -14.52 -9.85
CA LYS A 285 -9.29 -15.07 -10.50
C LYS A 285 -8.82 -14.06 -11.52
N LYS A 286 -7.62 -13.56 -11.33
CA LYS A 286 -7.00 -12.65 -12.29
C LYS A 286 -6.82 -13.40 -13.61
N VAL A 287 -7.53 -12.97 -14.61
CA VAL A 287 -7.45 -13.61 -15.95
C VAL A 287 -6.14 -13.16 -16.61
N ASP A 288 -5.41 -14.08 -17.20
CA ASP A 288 -4.26 -13.73 -18.04
C ASP A 288 -4.73 -12.77 -19.15
N PRO A 289 -4.19 -11.54 -19.25
CA PRO A 289 -4.59 -10.57 -20.28
C PRO A 289 -4.56 -11.13 -21.69
N ARG A 290 -3.66 -12.06 -21.98
CA ARG A 290 -3.57 -12.75 -23.28
C ARG A 290 -4.82 -13.58 -23.59
N LYS A 291 -5.48 -14.11 -22.57
CA LYS A 291 -6.78 -14.80 -22.70
C LYS A 291 -7.94 -13.85 -22.94
N LEU A 292 -7.75 -12.56 -22.67
CA LEU A 292 -8.71 -11.49 -22.98
C LEU A 292 -8.47 -10.87 -24.35
N GLY A 293 -7.57 -11.45 -25.15
CA GLY A 293 -7.28 -11.03 -26.52
C GLY A 293 -6.24 -9.92 -26.66
N THR A 294 -5.57 -9.54 -25.55
CA THR A 294 -4.47 -8.54 -25.63
C THR A 294 -3.22 -9.20 -26.20
N PRO A 295 -2.60 -8.67 -27.27
CA PRO A 295 -1.36 -9.20 -27.82
C PRO A 295 -0.23 -9.22 -26.78
N ALA A 296 0.59 -10.28 -26.79
CA ALA A 296 1.64 -10.47 -25.79
C ALA A 296 2.72 -9.37 -25.86
N ASP A 297 3.06 -8.92 -27.04
CA ASP A 297 4.00 -7.81 -27.29
C ASP A 297 3.49 -6.47 -26.75
N GLU A 298 2.19 -6.24 -26.80
CA GLU A 298 1.56 -5.05 -26.23
C GLU A 298 1.67 -5.05 -24.70
N VAL A 299 1.41 -6.20 -24.04
CA VAL A 299 1.58 -6.35 -22.60
C VAL A 299 3.03 -6.07 -22.17
N GLU A 300 3.99 -6.64 -22.91
CA GLU A 300 5.40 -6.43 -22.61
C GLU A 300 5.85 -4.99 -22.85
N SER A 301 5.41 -4.36 -23.92
CA SER A 301 5.69 -2.93 -24.22
C SER A 301 5.22 -2.02 -23.09
N ILE A 302 4.05 -2.25 -22.53
CA ILE A 302 3.53 -1.46 -21.40
C ILE A 302 4.39 -1.68 -20.15
N ARG A 303 4.76 -2.91 -19.82
CA ARG A 303 5.62 -3.22 -18.67
C ARG A 303 6.97 -2.54 -18.75
N GLN A 304 7.61 -2.58 -19.93
CA GLN A 304 8.87 -1.90 -20.19
C GLN A 304 8.75 -0.39 -20.03
N LYS A 305 7.70 0.20 -20.55
CA LYS A 305 7.42 1.63 -20.42
C LYS A 305 7.22 2.05 -18.96
N LEU A 306 6.45 1.27 -18.18
CA LEU A 306 6.24 1.54 -16.76
C LEU A 306 7.55 1.40 -15.97
N GLY A 307 8.37 0.39 -16.28
CA GLY A 307 9.69 0.22 -15.69
C GLY A 307 10.61 1.42 -15.93
N SER A 308 10.65 1.93 -17.15
CA SER A 308 11.45 3.10 -17.53
C SER A 308 10.99 4.37 -16.78
N TRP A 309 9.69 4.57 -16.64
CA TRP A 309 9.16 5.71 -15.91
C TRP A 309 9.45 5.64 -14.40
N ARG A 310 9.32 4.46 -13.80
CA ARG A 310 9.71 4.24 -12.40
C ARG A 310 11.16 4.63 -12.17
N GLN A 311 12.05 4.16 -13.03
CA GLN A 311 13.46 4.52 -12.95
C GLN A 311 13.68 6.03 -13.02
N LEU A 312 13.03 6.73 -13.97
CA LEU A 312 13.13 8.18 -14.12
C LEU A 312 12.58 8.95 -12.90
N ILE A 313 11.52 8.47 -12.28
CA ILE A 313 10.92 9.13 -11.11
C ILE A 313 11.85 9.00 -9.90
N PHE A 314 12.37 7.80 -9.66
CA PHE A 314 13.22 7.54 -8.49
C PHE A 314 14.69 7.95 -8.66
N SER A 315 15.12 8.34 -9.86
CA SER A 315 16.49 8.85 -10.09
C SER A 315 16.62 10.37 -9.91
N LYS A 316 15.51 11.06 -9.63
CA LYS A 316 15.47 12.50 -9.36
C LYS A 316 15.43 12.79 -7.86
#